data_5f059a5749f48b219154773b37b84bbc
#
_entry.id   5f059a5749f48b219154773b37b84bbc
#
_cell.length_a   1.000
_cell.length_b   1.000
_cell.length_c   1.000
_cell.angle_alpha   90.00
_cell.angle_beta   90.00
_cell.angle_gamma   90.00
#
_symmetry.space_group_name_H-M   'P 1'
#
loop_
_entity.id
_entity.type
_entity.pdbx_description
1 polymer ?
#
loop_
_entity_poly.entity_id
_entity_poly.type
_entity_poly.pdbx_seq_one_letter_code
_entity_poly.pdbx_strand_id
1 'polypeptide(L)'
;MSPIASSTPQRNAPIPHGRTARRLEWPLLPPPTRAMVESRLGSRVVSAESSGAGYTPGLASVLTCADGSRHFVKAANKLAQRPFADAYREEIRKLRALPAGLPVPRLLWSHEDDRWVVLELEYVDGPNPSRPWQARDLDACLDTLEVLAGSLTPPPLELDSFTDDFEGCLDGWAHVRRVTPRLPHLEDAVALAAGFRDATAGTTVVHTDARDDNFLLADGRALLCGWNFPVVGAAWVDTVSLLISAHGDGLDADGILSRRPLTRDVSAEDVDAFLALMAGYFLERRDQPAPNSSPYLRVHQSWYAEAIWSWLSARRGWS
;
A
#
# COMPACT_ATOMS: atom_id res chain seq x y z
N MET A 1 -16.30 -12.31 -19.21
CA MET A 1 -16.30 -10.84 -19.09
C MET A 1 -17.64 -10.42 -18.49
N SER A 2 -17.65 -10.12 -17.20
CA SER A 2 -18.87 -9.60 -16.54
C SER A 2 -19.00 -8.11 -16.89
N PRO A 3 -20.18 -7.63 -17.28
CA PRO A 3 -20.42 -6.22 -17.49
C PRO A 3 -20.24 -5.48 -16.17
N ILE A 4 -19.68 -4.27 -16.22
CA ILE A 4 -19.73 -3.33 -15.09
C ILE A 4 -21.20 -2.93 -14.99
N ALA A 5 -21.95 -3.62 -14.15
CA ALA A 5 -23.29 -3.23 -13.80
C ALA A 5 -23.23 -2.03 -12.85
N SER A 6 -24.11 -1.07 -13.00
CA SER A 6 -24.41 -0.04 -12.01
C SER A 6 -25.07 -0.72 -10.80
N SER A 7 -24.27 -1.40 -9.99
CA SER A 7 -24.70 -2.01 -8.75
C SER A 7 -23.80 -1.49 -7.63
N THR A 8 -24.42 -1.09 -6.56
CA THR A 8 -23.75 -0.92 -5.27
C THR A 8 -22.64 -1.96 -5.12
N PRO A 9 -21.40 -1.57 -4.76
CA PRO A 9 -20.29 -2.51 -4.66
C PRO A 9 -20.73 -3.74 -3.90
N GLN A 10 -20.44 -4.92 -4.42
CA GLN A 10 -20.76 -6.16 -3.68
C GLN A 10 -20.01 -6.09 -2.35
N ARG A 11 -20.72 -5.81 -1.26
CA ARG A 11 -20.20 -5.65 0.10
C ARG A 11 -19.39 -6.86 0.63
N ASN A 12 -19.26 -7.93 -0.17
CA ASN A 12 -18.72 -9.22 0.27
C ASN A 12 -17.82 -9.92 -0.75
N ALA A 13 -17.15 -9.21 -1.67
CA ALA A 13 -16.05 -9.89 -2.37
C ALA A 13 -14.88 -10.00 -1.36
N PRO A 14 -14.55 -11.21 -0.86
CA PRO A 14 -13.48 -11.34 0.11
C PRO A 14 -12.16 -11.02 -0.58
N ILE A 15 -11.60 -9.85 -0.26
CA ILE A 15 -10.17 -9.65 -0.51
C ILE A 15 -9.49 -10.69 0.38
N PRO A 16 -8.72 -11.62 -0.17
CA PRO A 16 -8.09 -12.65 0.65
C PRO A 16 -7.00 -12.02 1.48
N HIS A 17 -7.36 -11.58 2.68
CA HIS A 17 -6.39 -11.17 3.69
C HIS A 17 -5.66 -12.42 4.20
N GLY A 18 -4.35 -12.32 4.35
CA GLY A 18 -3.58 -13.34 5.06
C GLY A 18 -2.93 -14.44 4.21
N ARG A 19 -3.09 -14.45 2.88
CA ARG A 19 -2.38 -15.36 1.97
C ARG A 19 -2.11 -14.71 0.61
N THR A 20 -1.77 -13.44 0.61
CA THR A 20 -1.67 -12.62 -0.60
C THR A 20 -0.45 -12.94 -1.45
N ALA A 21 0.66 -13.38 -0.83
CA ALA A 21 1.86 -13.77 -1.53
C ALA A 21 2.36 -15.16 -1.09
N ARG A 22 2.97 -15.89 -2.03
CA ARG A 22 3.76 -17.10 -1.74
C ARG A 22 5.13 -16.66 -1.27
N ARG A 23 5.31 -16.61 0.04
CA ARG A 23 6.54 -16.12 0.65
C ARG A 23 7.57 -17.22 0.81
N LEU A 24 8.84 -16.78 0.82
CA LEU A 24 9.93 -17.62 1.30
C LEU A 24 9.74 -17.85 2.80
N GLU A 25 9.80 -19.10 3.24
CA GLU A 25 9.69 -19.49 4.63
C GLU A 25 11.06 -19.54 5.32
N TRP A 26 11.10 -19.26 6.63
CA TRP A 26 12.34 -19.27 7.43
C TRP A 26 13.19 -20.54 7.29
N PRO A 27 12.64 -21.77 7.33
CA PRO A 27 13.44 -22.98 7.19
C PRO A 27 14.12 -23.13 5.84
N LEU A 28 13.63 -22.44 4.80
CA LEU A 28 14.16 -22.46 3.44
C LEU A 28 15.30 -21.47 3.23
N LEU A 29 15.57 -20.58 4.17
CA LEU A 29 16.78 -19.77 4.13
C LEU A 29 18.03 -20.66 4.29
N PRO A 30 19.13 -20.35 3.59
CA PRO A 30 20.39 -21.07 3.77
C PRO A 30 20.87 -21.05 5.22
N PRO A 31 21.46 -22.15 5.72
CA PRO A 31 21.93 -22.21 7.10
C PRO A 31 22.87 -21.06 7.50
N PRO A 32 23.80 -20.59 6.66
CA PRO A 32 24.64 -19.42 7.01
C PRO A 32 23.82 -18.14 7.21
N THR A 33 22.81 -17.91 6.38
CA THR A 33 21.94 -16.74 6.49
C THR A 33 21.11 -16.81 7.77
N ARG A 34 20.56 -17.99 8.13
CA ARG A 34 19.84 -18.18 9.39
C ARG A 34 20.74 -17.95 10.60
N ALA A 35 21.94 -18.53 10.58
CA ALA A 35 22.91 -18.35 11.67
C ALA A 35 23.31 -16.87 11.84
N MET A 36 23.47 -16.12 10.75
CA MET A 36 23.74 -14.69 10.79
C MET A 36 22.57 -13.94 11.46
N VAL A 37 21.32 -14.24 11.07
CA VAL A 37 20.14 -13.63 11.69
C VAL A 37 20.07 -13.98 13.17
N GLU A 38 20.14 -15.25 13.56
CA GLU A 38 20.12 -15.68 14.97
C GLU A 38 21.23 -15.04 15.80
N SER A 39 22.42 -14.86 15.22
CA SER A 39 23.52 -14.13 15.89
C SER A 39 23.18 -12.65 16.13
N ARG A 40 22.44 -12.02 15.24
CA ARG A 40 21.97 -10.63 15.38
C ARG A 40 20.87 -10.52 16.41
N LEU A 41 19.94 -11.49 16.44
CA LEU A 41 18.86 -11.56 17.41
C LEU A 41 19.33 -11.93 18.81
N GLY A 42 20.52 -12.52 18.93
CA GLY A 42 21.10 -12.97 20.21
C GLY A 42 20.53 -14.28 20.75
N SER A 43 19.60 -14.92 20.02
CA SER A 43 18.92 -16.15 20.45
C SER A 43 18.52 -16.99 19.24
N ARG A 44 18.39 -18.31 19.44
CA ARG A 44 17.96 -19.25 18.39
C ARG A 44 16.48 -19.10 18.08
N VAL A 45 16.12 -19.10 16.81
CA VAL A 45 14.73 -19.10 16.36
C VAL A 45 14.07 -20.47 16.61
N VAL A 46 12.95 -20.50 17.32
CA VAL A 46 12.19 -21.71 17.62
C VAL A 46 10.90 -21.83 16.83
N SER A 47 10.32 -20.69 16.41
CA SER A 47 9.20 -20.68 15.45
C SER A 47 9.27 -19.47 14.54
N ALA A 48 8.62 -19.57 13.38
CA ALA A 48 8.53 -18.50 12.42
C ALA A 48 7.13 -18.50 11.78
N GLU A 49 6.47 -17.34 11.78
CA GLU A 49 5.16 -17.14 11.19
C GLU A 49 5.29 -16.14 10.04
N SER A 50 5.00 -16.59 8.82
CA SER A 50 4.98 -15.70 7.65
C SER A 50 3.87 -14.67 7.78
N SER A 51 4.18 -13.40 7.48
CA SER A 51 3.18 -12.34 7.40
C SER A 51 2.13 -12.69 6.34
N GLY A 52 0.87 -12.58 6.71
CA GLY A 52 -0.25 -12.75 5.78
C GLY A 52 -0.53 -11.53 4.91
N ALA A 53 0.01 -10.36 5.27
CA ALA A 53 -0.24 -9.09 4.62
C ALA A 53 0.79 -8.77 3.52
N GLY A 54 0.40 -7.94 2.55
CA GLY A 54 1.26 -7.48 1.45
C GLY A 54 1.51 -8.52 0.35
N TYR A 55 2.01 -8.08 -0.79
CA TYR A 55 2.13 -8.87 -2.03
C TYR A 55 3.58 -9.22 -2.42
N THR A 56 4.57 -8.87 -1.60
CA THR A 56 5.99 -9.13 -1.87
C THR A 56 6.37 -10.56 -1.47
N PRO A 57 6.89 -11.41 -2.37
CA PRO A 57 7.14 -12.83 -2.11
C PRO A 57 8.46 -13.15 -1.39
N GLY A 58 9.24 -12.15 -0.95
CA GLY A 58 10.40 -12.35 -0.09
C GLY A 58 10.02 -12.95 1.27
N LEU A 59 11.00 -13.31 2.09
CA LEU A 59 10.74 -13.58 3.50
C LEU A 59 10.17 -12.31 4.15
N ALA A 60 9.08 -12.44 4.86
CA ALA A 60 8.55 -11.46 5.80
C ALA A 60 7.87 -12.26 6.91
N SER A 61 8.53 -12.40 8.05
CA SER A 61 8.10 -13.31 9.11
C SER A 61 8.31 -12.73 10.49
N VAL A 62 7.39 -13.04 11.39
CA VAL A 62 7.61 -12.91 12.82
C VAL A 62 8.39 -14.13 13.27
N LEU A 63 9.58 -13.90 13.82
CA LEU A 63 10.45 -14.93 14.39
C LEU A 63 10.32 -14.91 15.90
N THR A 64 10.00 -16.04 16.51
CA THR A 64 10.02 -16.20 17.98
C THR A 64 11.29 -16.93 18.36
N CYS A 65 12.06 -16.36 19.27
CA CYS A 65 13.31 -16.91 19.75
C CYS A 65 13.15 -17.75 21.02
N ALA A 66 14.18 -18.53 21.33
CA ALA A 66 14.19 -19.43 22.50
C ALA A 66 14.09 -18.71 23.84
N ASP A 67 14.49 -17.44 23.90
CA ASP A 67 14.33 -16.55 25.07
C ASP A 67 12.96 -15.90 25.17
N GLY A 68 12.05 -16.17 24.22
CA GLY A 68 10.70 -15.63 24.14
C GLY A 68 10.60 -14.30 23.39
N SER A 69 11.72 -13.72 22.95
CA SER A 69 11.68 -12.48 22.16
C SER A 69 11.05 -12.71 20.78
N ARG A 70 10.42 -11.66 20.23
CA ARG A 70 9.77 -11.68 18.93
C ARG A 70 10.34 -10.60 18.02
N HIS A 71 10.59 -10.93 16.77
CA HIS A 71 11.31 -10.11 15.82
C HIS A 71 10.62 -10.16 14.47
N PHE A 72 10.47 -9.04 13.77
CA PHE A 72 9.95 -9.04 12.41
C PHE A 72 11.09 -8.88 11.41
N VAL A 73 11.34 -9.94 10.65
CA VAL A 73 12.47 -10.00 9.72
C VAL A 73 11.98 -10.15 8.28
N LYS A 74 12.56 -9.34 7.40
CA LYS A 74 12.42 -9.47 5.94
C LYS A 74 13.73 -9.90 5.32
N ALA A 75 13.68 -10.73 4.26
CA ALA A 75 14.85 -11.11 3.48
C ALA A 75 14.48 -11.40 2.03
N ALA A 76 15.38 -11.06 1.10
CA ALA A 76 15.24 -11.40 -0.31
C ALA A 76 16.59 -11.76 -0.92
N ASN A 77 16.57 -12.76 -1.83
CA ASN A 77 17.75 -13.17 -2.56
C ASN A 77 18.01 -12.22 -3.75
N LYS A 78 19.24 -11.71 -3.84
CA LYS A 78 19.65 -10.71 -4.85
C LYS A 78 19.65 -11.25 -6.29
N LEU A 79 19.76 -12.55 -6.46
CA LEU A 79 19.77 -13.19 -7.78
C LEU A 79 18.39 -13.73 -8.17
N ALA A 80 17.80 -14.55 -7.30
CA ALA A 80 16.52 -15.20 -7.58
C ALA A 80 15.31 -14.27 -7.40
N GLN A 81 15.46 -13.21 -6.59
CA GLN A 81 14.38 -12.28 -6.20
C GLN A 81 14.83 -10.82 -6.33
N ARG A 82 15.62 -10.50 -7.36
CA ARG A 82 16.25 -9.18 -7.54
C ARG A 82 15.30 -8.00 -7.33
N PRO A 83 14.11 -7.94 -7.95
CA PRO A 83 13.22 -6.80 -7.75
C PRO A 83 12.81 -6.58 -6.29
N PHE A 84 12.68 -7.67 -5.52
CA PHE A 84 12.31 -7.61 -4.11
C PHE A 84 13.50 -7.26 -3.22
N ALA A 85 14.70 -7.72 -3.58
CA ALA A 85 15.94 -7.30 -2.91
C ALA A 85 16.19 -5.81 -3.11
N ASP A 86 15.94 -5.28 -4.31
CA ASP A 86 16.04 -3.85 -4.62
C ASP A 86 14.99 -3.06 -3.84
N ALA A 87 13.75 -3.53 -3.75
CA ALA A 87 12.71 -2.92 -2.93
C ALA A 87 13.07 -2.88 -1.43
N TYR A 88 13.69 -3.93 -0.90
CA TYR A 88 14.13 -3.93 0.51
C TYR A 88 15.31 -2.99 0.75
N ARG A 89 16.23 -2.81 -0.21
CA ARG A 89 17.26 -1.76 -0.12
C ARG A 89 16.65 -0.37 -0.04
N GLU A 90 15.66 -0.11 -0.90
CA GLU A 90 14.95 1.16 -0.89
C GLU A 90 14.19 1.37 0.42
N GLU A 91 13.51 0.34 0.95
CA GLU A 91 12.87 0.41 2.26
C GLU A 91 13.88 0.75 3.37
N ILE A 92 15.05 0.09 3.38
CA ILE A 92 16.13 0.37 4.33
C ILE A 92 16.62 1.82 4.22
N ARG A 93 16.86 2.31 2.99
CA ARG A 93 17.32 3.67 2.74
C ARG A 93 16.33 4.70 3.28
N LYS A 94 15.06 4.50 2.97
CA LYS A 94 13.97 5.40 3.34
C LYS A 94 13.74 5.41 4.86
N LEU A 95 13.63 4.23 5.47
CA LEU A 95 13.43 4.12 6.93
C LEU A 95 14.57 4.74 7.74
N ARG A 96 15.81 4.68 7.24
CA ARG A 96 16.96 5.33 7.89
C ARG A 96 16.91 6.85 7.88
N ALA A 97 16.23 7.42 6.90
CA ALA A 97 16.10 8.88 6.73
C ALA A 97 14.88 9.43 7.48
N LEU A 98 13.92 8.59 7.87
CA LEU A 98 12.74 9.06 8.59
C LEU A 98 13.12 9.60 9.97
N PRO A 99 12.53 10.72 10.41
CA PRO A 99 12.67 11.22 11.77
C PRO A 99 12.22 10.19 12.82
N ALA A 100 12.87 10.22 13.98
CA ALA A 100 12.45 9.37 15.09
C ALA A 100 11.07 9.79 15.63
N GLY A 101 10.33 8.83 16.17
CA GLY A 101 9.04 9.06 16.83
C GLY A 101 7.83 9.11 15.91
N LEU A 102 8.01 8.87 14.62
CA LEU A 102 6.90 8.69 13.70
C LEU A 102 6.12 7.40 13.98
N PRO A 103 4.82 7.33 13.64
CA PRO A 103 4.02 6.12 13.75
C PRO A 103 4.38 5.11 12.64
N VAL A 104 5.61 4.62 12.68
CA VAL A 104 6.23 3.70 11.72
C VAL A 104 7.07 2.69 12.48
N PRO A 105 7.01 1.38 12.21
CA PRO A 105 7.91 0.41 12.81
C PRO A 105 9.36 0.74 12.47
N ARG A 106 10.22 0.86 13.48
CA ARG A 106 11.62 1.27 13.34
C ARG A 106 12.45 0.20 12.63
N LEU A 107 13.37 0.62 11.79
CA LEU A 107 14.44 -0.25 11.31
C LEU A 107 15.44 -0.47 12.46
N LEU A 108 15.60 -1.71 12.91
CA LEU A 108 16.52 -2.06 14.02
C LEU A 108 17.93 -2.34 13.49
N TRP A 109 18.04 -3.19 12.46
CA TRP A 109 19.28 -3.42 11.75
C TRP A 109 19.01 -3.87 10.31
N SER A 110 20.04 -3.84 9.49
CA SER A 110 20.04 -4.45 8.17
C SER A 110 21.40 -5.10 7.86
N HIS A 111 21.38 -6.06 6.98
CA HIS A 111 22.56 -6.74 6.48
C HIS A 111 22.43 -6.97 4.98
N GLU A 112 23.52 -6.78 4.27
CA GLU A 112 23.60 -7.12 2.85
C GLU A 112 24.94 -7.83 2.60
N ASP A 113 24.86 -8.97 1.92
CA ASP A 113 26.03 -9.71 1.41
C ASP A 113 25.90 -9.89 -0.11
N ASP A 114 26.71 -10.78 -0.70
CA ASP A 114 26.69 -11.04 -2.15
C ASP A 114 25.36 -11.62 -2.65
N ARG A 115 24.57 -12.24 -1.77
CA ARG A 115 23.38 -13.02 -2.13
C ARG A 115 22.09 -12.50 -1.49
N TRP A 116 22.14 -11.85 -0.33
CA TRP A 116 20.96 -11.53 0.45
C TRP A 116 20.93 -10.08 0.87
N VAL A 117 19.73 -9.53 0.88
CA VAL A 117 19.35 -8.32 1.63
C VAL A 117 18.45 -8.78 2.77
N VAL A 118 18.78 -8.42 4.01
CA VAL A 118 18.05 -8.78 5.22
C VAL A 118 17.85 -7.52 6.05
N LEU A 119 16.66 -7.35 6.61
CA LEU A 119 16.37 -6.27 7.56
C LEU A 119 15.49 -6.76 8.68
N GLU A 120 15.68 -6.21 9.86
CA GLU A 120 14.80 -6.36 11.01
C GLU A 120 14.09 -5.04 11.25
N LEU A 121 12.77 -5.11 11.34
CA LEU A 121 11.92 -4.03 11.79
C LEU A 121 11.43 -4.30 13.22
N GLU A 122 11.11 -3.24 13.92
CA GLU A 122 10.44 -3.34 15.21
C GLU A 122 9.21 -4.24 15.09
N TYR A 123 9.16 -5.26 15.95
CA TYR A 123 7.98 -6.08 16.07
C TYR A 123 6.88 -5.29 16.80
N VAL A 124 5.76 -5.14 16.17
CA VAL A 124 4.56 -4.50 16.72
C VAL A 124 3.53 -5.59 17.01
N ASP A 125 3.16 -5.75 18.27
CA ASP A 125 2.12 -6.70 18.67
C ASP A 125 0.74 -6.09 18.48
N GLY A 126 0.22 -6.19 17.27
CA GLY A 126 -1.06 -5.62 16.90
C GLY A 126 -1.58 -6.20 15.57
N PRO A 127 -2.91 -6.31 15.43
CA PRO A 127 -3.51 -6.77 14.18
C PRO A 127 -3.49 -5.67 13.12
N ASN A 128 -3.66 -6.06 11.85
CA ASN A 128 -4.11 -5.13 10.83
C ASN A 128 -5.56 -4.69 11.11
N PRO A 129 -5.97 -3.52 10.64
CA PRO A 129 -7.39 -3.13 10.64
C PRO A 129 -8.26 -4.19 9.98
N SER A 130 -9.43 -4.43 10.56
CA SER A 130 -10.37 -5.40 10.00
C SER A 130 -11.14 -4.82 8.81
N ARG A 131 -11.57 -5.71 7.89
CA ARG A 131 -12.48 -5.39 6.81
C ARG A 131 -13.78 -6.19 6.95
N PRO A 132 -14.95 -5.56 6.72
CA PRO A 132 -15.21 -4.15 6.42
C PRO A 132 -14.70 -3.20 7.52
N TRP A 133 -14.30 -1.98 7.11
CA TRP A 133 -13.75 -0.98 8.01
C TRP A 133 -14.62 -0.73 9.24
N GLN A 134 -13.98 -0.74 10.41
CA GLN A 134 -14.55 -0.16 11.62
C GLN A 134 -14.16 1.33 11.68
N ALA A 135 -15.12 2.21 11.94
CA ALA A 135 -14.90 3.67 11.95
C ALA A 135 -13.71 4.07 12.84
N ARG A 136 -13.57 3.45 14.03
CA ARG A 136 -12.46 3.71 14.96
C ARG A 136 -11.10 3.38 14.36
N ASP A 137 -10.99 2.25 13.66
CA ASP A 137 -9.72 1.79 13.09
C ASP A 137 -9.33 2.66 11.90
N LEU A 138 -10.32 3.03 11.08
CA LEU A 138 -10.11 3.97 9.97
C LEU A 138 -9.67 5.34 10.48
N ASP A 139 -10.30 5.87 11.53
CA ASP A 139 -9.92 7.15 12.12
C ASP A 139 -8.47 7.11 12.64
N ALA A 140 -8.06 6.04 13.32
CA ALA A 140 -6.68 5.88 13.78
C ALA A 140 -5.66 5.85 12.62
N CYS A 141 -6.02 5.21 11.48
CA CYS A 141 -5.17 5.21 10.29
C CYS A 141 -5.09 6.61 9.65
N LEU A 142 -6.21 7.33 9.57
CA LEU A 142 -6.26 8.70 9.05
C LEU A 142 -5.46 9.68 9.92
N ASP A 143 -5.56 9.56 11.26
CA ASP A 143 -4.76 10.35 12.20
C ASP A 143 -3.26 10.09 12.00
N THR A 144 -2.87 8.84 11.73
CA THR A 144 -1.50 8.48 11.39
C THR A 144 -1.03 9.17 10.11
N LEU A 145 -1.84 9.20 9.05
CA LEU A 145 -1.51 9.89 7.80
C LEU A 145 -1.33 11.41 8.02
N GLU A 146 -2.15 12.02 8.86
CA GLU A 146 -2.03 13.44 9.21
C GLU A 146 -0.71 13.73 9.95
N VAL A 147 -0.33 12.89 10.91
CA VAL A 147 0.96 13.01 11.63
C VAL A 147 2.13 12.86 10.66
N LEU A 148 2.07 11.87 9.77
CA LEU A 148 3.13 11.62 8.79
C LEU A 148 3.25 12.80 7.80
N ALA A 149 2.14 13.28 7.25
CA ALA A 149 2.15 14.42 6.34
C ALA A 149 2.75 15.68 6.99
N GLY A 150 2.34 15.99 8.22
CA GLY A 150 2.89 17.14 8.95
C GLY A 150 4.38 17.01 9.29
N SER A 151 4.84 15.80 9.56
CA SER A 151 6.24 15.54 9.96
C SER A 151 7.19 15.36 8.77
N LEU A 152 6.65 15.03 7.59
CA LEU A 152 7.42 14.73 6.38
C LEU A 152 7.22 15.82 5.29
N THR A 153 6.90 17.01 5.70
CA THR A 153 6.86 18.23 4.89
C THR A 153 7.78 19.28 5.52
N PRO A 154 8.93 19.65 4.90
CA PRO A 154 9.47 19.10 3.63
C PRO A 154 10.04 17.67 3.78
N PRO A 155 10.29 16.97 2.66
CA PRO A 155 10.87 15.63 2.69
C PRO A 155 12.25 15.60 3.36
N PRO A 156 12.55 14.60 4.21
CA PRO A 156 13.87 14.47 4.86
C PRO A 156 14.94 13.85 3.95
N LEU A 157 14.56 13.38 2.75
CA LEU A 157 15.43 12.76 1.76
C LEU A 157 14.95 13.07 0.34
N GLU A 158 15.83 12.88 -0.64
CA GLU A 158 15.45 12.96 -2.05
C GLU A 158 14.61 11.74 -2.46
N LEU A 159 13.47 12.02 -3.07
CA LEU A 159 12.52 11.04 -3.62
C LEU A 159 12.02 11.54 -4.97
N ASP A 160 11.58 10.61 -5.80
CA ASP A 160 10.90 10.92 -7.05
C ASP A 160 9.57 11.63 -6.77
N SER A 161 9.07 12.37 -7.75
CA SER A 161 7.77 13.02 -7.63
C SER A 161 6.64 12.02 -7.91
N PHE A 162 5.51 12.19 -7.25
CA PHE A 162 4.29 11.42 -7.55
C PHE A 162 3.91 11.57 -9.03
N THR A 163 4.02 12.78 -9.56
CA THR A 163 3.64 13.09 -10.94
C THR A 163 4.47 12.36 -11.98
N ASP A 164 5.75 12.10 -11.71
CA ASP A 164 6.62 11.38 -12.65
C ASP A 164 6.49 9.87 -12.47
N ASP A 165 6.40 9.39 -11.23
CA ASP A 165 6.33 7.96 -10.92
C ASP A 165 4.98 7.34 -11.37
N PHE A 166 3.90 8.13 -11.31
CA PHE A 166 2.53 7.70 -11.67
C PHE A 166 2.09 8.10 -13.08
N GLU A 167 2.93 8.78 -13.87
CA GLU A 167 2.57 9.16 -15.26
C GLU A 167 2.15 7.96 -16.11
N GLY A 168 2.85 6.84 -15.99
CA GLY A 168 2.53 5.60 -16.69
C GLY A 168 1.14 5.01 -16.37
N CYS A 169 0.49 5.45 -15.27
CA CYS A 169 -0.87 5.02 -14.96
C CYS A 169 -1.91 5.54 -15.96
N LEU A 170 -1.61 6.63 -16.67
CA LEU A 170 -2.48 7.14 -17.76
C LEU A 170 -2.63 6.14 -18.91
N ASP A 171 -1.61 5.31 -19.16
CA ASP A 171 -1.63 4.30 -20.23
C ASP A 171 -2.74 3.24 -20.00
N GLY A 172 -3.18 3.08 -18.75
CA GLY A 172 -4.29 2.20 -18.41
C GLY A 172 -5.57 2.54 -19.19
N TRP A 173 -5.81 3.81 -19.48
CA TRP A 173 -6.97 4.22 -20.25
C TRP A 173 -6.92 3.78 -21.73
N ALA A 174 -5.73 3.68 -22.31
CA ALA A 174 -5.57 3.11 -23.65
C ALA A 174 -5.98 1.62 -23.68
N HIS A 175 -5.66 0.88 -22.63
CA HIS A 175 -6.14 -0.50 -22.45
C HIS A 175 -7.66 -0.54 -22.31
N VAL A 176 -8.25 0.28 -21.44
CA VAL A 176 -9.71 0.32 -21.19
C VAL A 176 -10.47 0.64 -22.48
N ARG A 177 -10.01 1.63 -23.28
CA ARG A 177 -10.61 1.94 -24.58
C ARG A 177 -10.65 0.73 -25.52
N ARG A 178 -9.62 -0.10 -25.50
CA ARG A 178 -9.53 -1.30 -26.34
C ARG A 178 -10.42 -2.44 -25.86
N VAL A 179 -10.48 -2.67 -24.53
CA VAL A 179 -11.14 -3.85 -23.95
C VAL A 179 -12.58 -3.59 -23.58
N THR A 180 -12.89 -2.36 -23.17
CA THR A 180 -14.23 -1.95 -22.73
C THR A 180 -14.63 -0.60 -23.38
N PRO A 181 -14.68 -0.52 -24.74
CA PRO A 181 -14.92 0.74 -25.44
C PRO A 181 -16.29 1.36 -25.21
N ARG A 182 -17.21 0.62 -24.59
CA ARG A 182 -18.57 1.08 -24.23
C ARG A 182 -18.73 1.38 -22.73
N LEU A 183 -17.62 1.53 -22.01
CA LEU A 183 -17.69 1.98 -20.61
C LEU A 183 -18.35 3.36 -20.58
N PRO A 184 -19.48 3.54 -19.88
CA PRO A 184 -20.10 4.86 -19.75
C PRO A 184 -19.08 5.87 -19.21
N HIS A 185 -19.14 7.11 -19.69
CA HIS A 185 -18.25 8.20 -19.24
C HIS A 185 -16.74 7.94 -19.36
N LEU A 186 -16.34 7.03 -20.25
CA LEU A 186 -14.93 6.70 -20.49
C LEU A 186 -14.09 7.93 -20.80
N GLU A 187 -14.55 8.75 -21.76
CA GLU A 187 -13.79 9.93 -22.20
C GLU A 187 -13.81 11.06 -21.16
N ASP A 188 -14.87 11.17 -20.39
CA ASP A 188 -14.93 12.11 -19.25
C ASP A 188 -13.88 11.72 -18.18
N ALA A 189 -13.76 10.43 -17.85
CA ALA A 189 -12.77 9.93 -16.92
C ALA A 189 -11.33 10.12 -17.43
N VAL A 190 -11.09 9.91 -18.73
CA VAL A 190 -9.78 10.17 -19.35
C VAL A 190 -9.42 11.66 -19.27
N ALA A 191 -10.39 12.54 -19.53
CA ALA A 191 -10.18 13.99 -19.42
C ALA A 191 -9.87 14.41 -17.98
N LEU A 192 -10.55 13.84 -16.97
CA LEU A 192 -10.25 14.08 -15.57
C LEU A 192 -8.84 13.58 -15.20
N ALA A 193 -8.48 12.35 -15.60
CA ALA A 193 -7.17 11.78 -15.31
C ALA A 193 -6.01 12.62 -15.86
N ALA A 194 -6.20 13.32 -16.97
CA ALA A 194 -5.18 14.20 -17.55
C ALA A 194 -4.78 15.37 -16.63
N GLY A 195 -5.65 15.78 -15.70
CA GLY A 195 -5.37 16.81 -14.69
C GLY A 195 -4.54 16.37 -13.50
N PHE A 196 -4.18 15.08 -13.40
CA PHE A 196 -3.56 14.52 -12.18
C PHE A 196 -2.24 15.20 -11.79
N ARG A 197 -1.44 15.67 -12.76
CA ARG A 197 -0.14 16.29 -12.47
C ARG A 197 -0.30 17.54 -11.61
N ASP A 198 -1.20 18.42 -11.98
CA ASP A 198 -1.46 19.65 -11.21
C ASP A 198 -2.13 19.32 -9.87
N ALA A 199 -3.09 18.37 -9.87
CA ALA A 199 -3.82 17.96 -8.69
C ALA A 199 -2.94 17.33 -7.60
N THR A 200 -1.96 16.49 -8.00
CA THR A 200 -1.15 15.71 -7.06
C THR A 200 0.24 16.29 -6.81
N ALA A 201 0.58 17.42 -7.43
CA ALA A 201 1.83 18.13 -7.16
C ALA A 201 1.89 18.57 -5.69
N GLY A 202 3.05 18.42 -5.07
CA GLY A 202 3.21 18.78 -3.66
C GLY A 202 4.63 18.61 -3.15
N THR A 203 4.82 18.86 -1.86
CA THR A 203 6.12 18.83 -1.19
C THR A 203 6.12 17.94 0.06
N THR A 204 5.18 17.02 0.15
CA THR A 204 5.02 16.06 1.25
C THR A 204 5.47 14.68 0.82
N VAL A 205 6.11 13.92 1.70
CA VAL A 205 6.31 12.50 1.45
C VAL A 205 4.97 11.79 1.56
N VAL A 206 4.55 11.15 0.48
CA VAL A 206 3.37 10.28 0.43
C VAL A 206 3.80 8.83 0.29
N HIS A 207 3.11 7.96 1.01
CA HIS A 207 3.45 6.53 1.09
C HIS A 207 3.09 5.75 -0.16
N THR A 208 2.04 6.17 -0.87
CA THR A 208 1.45 5.62 -2.12
C THR A 208 0.82 4.23 -2.01
N ASP A 209 0.98 3.54 -0.89
CA ASP A 209 0.40 2.22 -0.63
C ASP A 209 -0.30 2.17 0.74
N ALA A 210 -0.98 3.29 1.12
CA ALA A 210 -1.77 3.38 2.35
C ALA A 210 -3.04 2.54 2.24
N ARG A 211 -2.97 1.30 2.74
CA ARG A 211 -4.05 0.30 2.73
C ARG A 211 -4.14 -0.37 4.10
N ASP A 212 -5.30 -0.95 4.39
CA ASP A 212 -5.56 -1.66 5.64
C ASP A 212 -4.49 -2.70 6.00
N ASP A 213 -3.97 -3.45 5.03
CA ASP A 213 -2.95 -4.47 5.26
C ASP A 213 -1.51 -3.91 5.47
N ASN A 214 -1.32 -2.60 5.30
CA ASN A 214 -0.09 -1.89 5.61
C ASN A 214 -0.16 -1.10 6.94
N PHE A 215 -1.27 -1.19 7.69
CA PHE A 215 -1.34 -0.64 9.04
C PHE A 215 -1.33 -1.74 10.11
N LEU A 216 -0.74 -1.43 11.25
CA LEU A 216 -0.82 -2.23 12.48
C LEU A 216 -1.46 -1.39 13.58
N LEU A 217 -2.44 -1.97 14.29
CA LEU A 217 -3.13 -1.29 15.38
C LEU A 217 -2.50 -1.71 16.70
N ALA A 218 -1.86 -0.78 17.39
CA ALA A 218 -1.24 -1.02 18.69
C ALA A 218 -1.45 0.18 19.63
N ASP A 219 -1.75 -0.08 20.87
CA ASP A 219 -1.92 0.95 21.92
C ASP A 219 -2.88 2.09 21.54
N GLY A 220 -3.96 1.75 20.81
CA GLY A 220 -4.97 2.71 20.36
C GLY A 220 -4.53 3.62 19.22
N ARG A 221 -3.40 3.34 18.57
CA ARG A 221 -2.84 4.06 17.42
C ARG A 221 -2.62 3.12 16.24
N ALA A 222 -2.50 3.67 15.05
CA ALA A 222 -2.07 2.92 13.88
C ALA A 222 -0.60 3.25 13.55
N LEU A 223 0.15 2.24 13.11
CA LEU A 223 1.51 2.41 12.56
C LEU A 223 1.49 2.02 11.09
N LEU A 224 2.07 2.83 10.21
CA LEU A 224 2.14 2.58 8.78
C LEU A 224 3.41 1.83 8.41
N CYS A 225 3.26 0.66 7.80
CA CYS A 225 4.32 -0.25 7.38
C CYS A 225 4.57 -0.18 5.86
N GLY A 226 5.65 -0.80 5.37
CA GLY A 226 5.83 -1.03 3.93
C GLY A 226 6.37 0.17 3.16
N TRP A 227 7.39 0.84 3.65
CA TRP A 227 8.00 2.05 3.09
C TRP A 227 8.87 1.81 1.83
N ASN A 228 8.40 0.97 0.91
CA ASN A 228 9.14 0.64 -0.30
C ASN A 228 9.05 1.72 -1.38
N PHE A 229 7.87 2.36 -1.52
CA PHE A 229 7.53 3.20 -2.68
C PHE A 229 7.09 4.63 -2.33
N PRO A 230 7.54 5.27 -1.23
CA PRO A 230 7.17 6.65 -0.98
C PRO A 230 7.78 7.57 -2.03
N VAL A 231 7.02 8.59 -2.39
CA VAL A 231 7.40 9.66 -3.32
C VAL A 231 7.05 11.02 -2.73
N VAL A 232 7.35 12.10 -3.44
CA VAL A 232 6.94 13.46 -3.05
C VAL A 232 5.69 13.86 -3.83
N GLY A 233 4.63 14.27 -3.12
CA GLY A 233 3.35 14.63 -3.72
C GLY A 233 2.49 15.53 -2.83
N ALA A 234 1.22 15.66 -3.19
CA ALA A 234 0.25 16.40 -2.39
C ALA A 234 -0.11 15.61 -1.12
N ALA A 235 -0.13 16.28 0.01
CA ALA A 235 -0.31 15.69 1.34
C ALA A 235 -1.61 14.85 1.51
N TRP A 236 -2.61 15.09 0.70
CA TRP A 236 -3.90 14.45 0.77
C TRP A 236 -3.99 13.10 0.02
N VAL A 237 -3.01 12.77 -0.82
CA VAL A 237 -3.05 11.60 -1.72
C VAL A 237 -3.25 10.29 -0.97
N ASP A 238 -2.50 10.06 0.11
CA ASP A 238 -2.63 8.82 0.90
C ASP A 238 -3.99 8.72 1.60
N THR A 239 -4.55 9.85 2.04
CA THR A 239 -5.89 9.90 2.64
C THR A 239 -6.95 9.45 1.64
N VAL A 240 -6.94 9.99 0.42
CA VAL A 240 -7.88 9.58 -0.63
C VAL A 240 -7.67 8.12 -1.02
N SER A 241 -6.42 7.67 -1.14
CA SER A 241 -6.07 6.26 -1.41
C SER A 241 -6.68 5.30 -0.38
N LEU A 242 -6.56 5.62 0.90
CA LEU A 242 -7.15 4.81 1.98
C LEU A 242 -8.67 4.81 1.92
N LEU A 243 -9.27 5.97 1.65
CA LEU A 243 -10.73 6.14 1.57
C LEU A 243 -11.37 5.43 0.39
N ILE A 244 -10.64 5.06 -0.67
CA ILE A 244 -11.15 4.16 -1.72
C ILE A 244 -11.69 2.89 -1.09
N SER A 245 -10.96 2.31 -0.17
CA SER A 245 -11.37 1.07 0.48
C SER A 245 -12.51 1.29 1.49
N ALA A 246 -12.57 2.44 2.12
CA ALA A 246 -13.68 2.82 3.00
C ALA A 246 -14.99 2.99 2.21
N HIS A 247 -14.94 3.67 1.04
CA HIS A 247 -16.07 3.76 0.13
C HIS A 247 -16.53 2.38 -0.34
N GLY A 248 -15.59 1.52 -0.75
CA GLY A 248 -15.89 0.15 -1.18
C GLY A 248 -16.59 -0.69 -0.11
N ASP A 249 -16.31 -0.44 1.17
CA ASP A 249 -17.01 -1.04 2.31
C ASP A 249 -18.35 -0.34 2.67
N GLY A 250 -18.70 0.73 1.96
CA GLY A 250 -19.97 1.44 2.12
C GLY A 250 -19.95 2.56 3.17
N LEU A 251 -18.77 3.04 3.56
CA LEU A 251 -18.65 4.23 4.42
C LEU A 251 -18.80 5.50 3.59
N ASP A 252 -19.23 6.58 4.26
CA ASP A 252 -19.35 7.92 3.66
C ASP A 252 -17.94 8.56 3.50
N ALA A 253 -17.26 8.20 2.43
CA ALA A 253 -15.92 8.70 2.14
C ALA A 253 -15.90 10.22 1.89
N ASP A 254 -16.89 10.78 1.19
CA ASP A 254 -16.99 12.23 0.96
C ASP A 254 -17.25 13.00 2.24
N GLY A 255 -18.10 12.48 3.12
CA GLY A 255 -18.28 13.04 4.45
C GLY A 255 -17.01 12.99 5.29
N ILE A 256 -16.14 11.99 5.11
CA ILE A 256 -14.82 11.93 5.76
C ILE A 256 -13.89 12.97 5.14
N LEU A 257 -13.78 13.05 3.82
CA LEU A 257 -12.93 14.05 3.12
C LEU A 257 -13.22 15.47 3.60
N SER A 258 -14.49 15.82 3.73
CA SER A 258 -14.92 17.17 4.14
C SER A 258 -14.54 17.57 5.57
N ARG A 259 -14.21 16.58 6.42
CA ARG A 259 -13.87 16.82 7.85
C ARG A 259 -12.39 16.71 8.16
N ARG A 260 -11.61 15.99 7.31
CA ARG A 260 -10.20 15.73 7.60
C ARG A 260 -9.32 16.92 7.21
N PRO A 261 -8.34 17.30 8.04
CA PRO A 261 -7.47 18.45 7.80
C PRO A 261 -6.72 18.41 6.46
N LEU A 262 -6.29 17.22 6.02
CA LEU A 262 -5.54 17.09 4.77
C LEU A 262 -6.40 17.22 3.51
N THR A 263 -7.73 17.04 3.62
CA THR A 263 -8.60 16.91 2.43
C THR A 263 -9.73 17.94 2.35
N ARG A 264 -10.13 18.54 3.46
CA ARG A 264 -11.32 19.44 3.52
C ARG A 264 -11.24 20.66 2.59
N ASP A 265 -10.02 21.11 2.29
CA ASP A 265 -9.76 22.28 1.45
C ASP A 265 -9.28 21.89 0.03
N VAL A 266 -9.26 20.59 -0.30
CA VAL A 266 -8.91 20.06 -1.62
C VAL A 266 -10.11 20.19 -2.55
N SER A 267 -9.88 20.64 -3.78
CA SER A 267 -10.97 20.78 -4.75
C SER A 267 -11.57 19.42 -5.13
N ALA A 268 -12.84 19.42 -5.46
CA ALA A 268 -13.50 18.19 -5.94
C ALA A 268 -12.84 17.66 -7.22
N GLU A 269 -12.42 18.55 -8.11
CA GLU A 269 -11.73 18.24 -9.34
C GLU A 269 -10.40 17.54 -9.10
N ASP A 270 -9.60 17.96 -8.11
CA ASP A 270 -8.31 17.34 -7.81
C ASP A 270 -8.49 15.90 -7.29
N VAL A 271 -9.46 15.69 -6.41
CA VAL A 271 -9.82 14.34 -5.93
C VAL A 271 -10.29 13.48 -7.08
N ASP A 272 -11.13 14.01 -7.96
CA ASP A 272 -11.70 13.28 -9.10
C ASP A 272 -10.62 12.96 -10.15
N ALA A 273 -9.65 13.87 -10.38
CA ALA A 273 -8.50 13.63 -11.26
C ALA A 273 -7.63 12.47 -10.74
N PHE A 274 -7.35 12.43 -9.43
CA PHE A 274 -6.63 11.34 -8.81
C PHE A 274 -7.41 10.02 -8.89
N LEU A 275 -8.70 10.01 -8.56
CA LEU A 275 -9.55 8.81 -8.67
C LEU A 275 -9.62 8.32 -10.11
N ALA A 276 -9.71 9.21 -11.09
CA ALA A 276 -9.70 8.85 -12.50
C ALA A 276 -8.35 8.24 -12.95
N LEU A 277 -7.22 8.80 -12.49
CA LEU A 277 -5.90 8.20 -12.72
C LEU A 277 -5.85 6.77 -12.21
N MET A 278 -6.23 6.57 -10.93
CA MET A 278 -6.21 5.26 -10.27
C MET A 278 -7.22 4.29 -10.89
N ALA A 279 -8.37 4.78 -11.38
CA ALA A 279 -9.35 3.95 -12.11
C ALA A 279 -8.72 3.33 -13.36
N GLY A 280 -8.06 4.14 -14.20
CA GLY A 280 -7.36 3.67 -15.40
C GLY A 280 -6.34 2.58 -15.07
N TYR A 281 -5.49 2.82 -14.06
CA TYR A 281 -4.50 1.86 -13.59
C TYR A 281 -5.12 0.54 -13.12
N PHE A 282 -6.08 0.58 -12.21
CA PHE A 282 -6.66 -0.65 -11.65
C PHE A 282 -7.52 -1.41 -12.67
N LEU A 283 -8.22 -0.72 -13.57
CA LEU A 283 -8.97 -1.34 -14.67
C LEU A 283 -8.04 -2.09 -15.65
N GLU A 284 -6.86 -1.55 -15.93
CA GLU A 284 -5.85 -2.25 -16.72
C GLU A 284 -5.26 -3.44 -15.96
N ARG A 285 -4.83 -3.21 -14.72
CA ARG A 285 -4.09 -4.21 -13.94
C ARG A 285 -4.92 -5.45 -13.60
N ARG A 286 -6.23 -5.32 -13.38
CA ARG A 286 -7.10 -6.46 -13.10
C ARG A 286 -7.17 -7.46 -14.27
N ASP A 287 -6.99 -6.97 -15.50
CA ASP A 287 -7.08 -7.78 -16.73
C ASP A 287 -5.76 -8.50 -17.05
N GLN A 288 -4.67 -8.20 -16.34
CA GLN A 288 -3.38 -8.84 -16.53
C GLN A 288 -3.35 -10.26 -15.92
N PRO A 289 -2.49 -11.18 -16.41
CA PRO A 289 -2.29 -12.48 -15.78
C PRO A 289 -1.85 -12.33 -14.32
N ALA A 290 -2.39 -13.18 -13.44
CA ALA A 290 -1.98 -13.19 -12.05
C ALA A 290 -0.52 -13.68 -11.93
N PRO A 291 0.36 -12.97 -11.18
CA PRO A 291 1.70 -13.47 -10.90
C PRO A 291 1.64 -14.76 -10.08
N ASN A 292 2.49 -15.74 -10.41
CA ASN A 292 2.58 -16.99 -9.65
C ASN A 292 2.90 -16.77 -8.16
N SER A 293 3.65 -15.72 -7.86
CA SER A 293 4.02 -15.35 -6.50
C SER A 293 2.90 -14.67 -5.71
N SER A 294 1.89 -14.12 -6.39
CA SER A 294 0.79 -13.36 -5.77
C SER A 294 -0.54 -13.68 -6.46
N PRO A 295 -1.09 -14.89 -6.25
CA PRO A 295 -2.21 -15.41 -7.03
C PRO A 295 -3.51 -14.61 -6.87
N TYR A 296 -3.66 -13.88 -5.76
CA TYR A 296 -4.85 -13.07 -5.47
C TYR A 296 -4.71 -11.58 -5.84
N LEU A 297 -3.56 -11.18 -6.40
CA LEU A 297 -3.32 -9.78 -6.74
C LEU A 297 -4.39 -9.22 -7.69
N ARG A 298 -4.85 -10.02 -8.67
CA ARG A 298 -5.88 -9.56 -9.62
C ARG A 298 -7.26 -9.47 -9.00
N VAL A 299 -7.58 -10.32 -8.03
CA VAL A 299 -8.82 -10.21 -7.25
C VAL A 299 -8.85 -8.90 -6.47
N HIS A 300 -7.74 -8.57 -5.79
CA HIS A 300 -7.57 -7.31 -5.12
C HIS A 300 -7.73 -6.11 -6.07
N GLN A 301 -7.04 -6.13 -7.20
CA GLN A 301 -7.08 -5.04 -8.19
C GLN A 301 -8.46 -4.89 -8.85
N SER A 302 -9.19 -5.99 -9.06
CA SER A 302 -10.57 -5.94 -9.55
C SER A 302 -11.48 -5.25 -8.55
N TRP A 303 -11.35 -5.61 -7.26
CA TRP A 303 -12.14 -4.99 -6.20
C TRP A 303 -11.88 -3.47 -6.10
N TYR A 304 -10.59 -3.06 -6.15
CA TYR A 304 -10.23 -1.64 -6.13
C TYR A 304 -10.73 -0.91 -7.38
N ALA A 305 -10.63 -1.51 -8.56
CA ALA A 305 -11.18 -0.93 -9.79
C ALA A 305 -12.69 -0.63 -9.67
N GLU A 306 -13.46 -1.56 -9.09
CA GLU A 306 -14.89 -1.40 -8.87
C GLU A 306 -15.18 -0.32 -7.81
N ALA A 307 -14.45 -0.31 -6.71
CA ALA A 307 -14.60 0.69 -5.65
C ALA A 307 -14.29 2.11 -6.13
N ILE A 308 -13.17 2.28 -6.85
CA ILE A 308 -12.79 3.58 -7.40
C ILE A 308 -13.81 4.06 -8.43
N TRP A 309 -14.21 3.19 -9.37
CA TRP A 309 -15.18 3.55 -10.40
C TRP A 309 -16.54 3.93 -9.80
N SER A 310 -16.99 3.17 -8.80
CA SER A 310 -18.22 3.47 -8.07
C SER A 310 -18.15 4.82 -7.38
N TRP A 311 -17.03 5.11 -6.70
CA TRP A 311 -16.86 6.37 -5.98
C TRP A 311 -16.79 7.56 -6.93
N LEU A 312 -15.96 7.49 -7.97
CA LEU A 312 -15.87 8.52 -8.99
C LEU A 312 -17.22 8.78 -9.67
N SER A 313 -17.95 7.71 -10.03
CA SER A 313 -19.28 7.83 -10.65
C SER A 313 -20.28 8.53 -9.73
N ALA A 314 -20.29 8.17 -8.45
CA ALA A 314 -21.16 8.82 -7.47
C ALA A 314 -20.85 10.32 -7.31
N ARG A 315 -19.57 10.69 -7.22
CA ARG A 315 -19.10 12.07 -7.10
C ARG A 315 -19.45 12.92 -8.33
N ARG A 316 -19.41 12.32 -9.52
CA ARG A 316 -19.71 13.01 -10.81
C ARG A 316 -21.18 12.93 -11.22
N GLY A 317 -22.01 12.20 -10.47
CA GLY A 317 -23.42 11.98 -10.85
C GLY A 317 -23.57 11.16 -12.15
N TRP A 318 -22.60 10.30 -12.44
CA TRP A 318 -22.64 9.40 -13.60
C TRP A 318 -23.60 8.24 -13.32
N SER A 319 -24.59 8.08 -14.19
CA SER A 319 -25.62 7.03 -14.11
C SER A 319 -25.37 5.88 -15.08
#